data_13dc7f54e5509e5fe6008d2f49397132
#
_entry.id   13dc7f54e5509e5fe6008d2f49397132
#
_cell.length_a   1.000
_cell.length_b   1.000
_cell.length_c   1.000
_cell.angle_alpha   90.00
_cell.angle_beta   90.00
_cell.angle_gamma   90.00
#
_symmetry.space_group_name_H-M   'P 1'
#
loop_
_entity.id
_entity.type
_entity.pdbx_description
1 polymer ?
#
loop_
_entity_poly.entity_id
_entity_poly.type
_entity_poly.pdbx_seq_one_letter_code
_entity_poly.pdbx_strand_id
1 'polypeptide(L)'
;MDNVRRSGILLHPTSLPGPYGIGSFNSDAYNWVDFLAHTRQTSRQVLPLGPTGYGDSPYQSFSSFAGNPYLISLETLVQMGLLDQSVLDTAPHFPRERVDYGVIYTWKLPLLRQVAAEFANRAAPELQAEFANFCADNADWLDDFALFMALKDAHNGAAWNQWEMELRSRKKKALDAAREEHAAAVHGHKVNQWLFYRQWLELKGYANSKGIAIVGDIPIFVAMDSSDAWTSPKEFFLDDEFQPTVVAGVPPDYFSATGQLWGNPLYRWASMKRNRYAWWIRRIRAAL
;
A
#
# COMPACT_ATOMS: atom_id res chain seq x y z
N MET A 1 22.70 -12.88 20.47
CA MET A 1 21.85 -13.30 19.32
C MET A 1 22.34 -14.69 18.95
N ASP A 2 21.49 -15.69 19.13
CA ASP A 2 21.85 -17.05 18.78
C ASP A 2 22.05 -17.14 17.27
N ASN A 3 23.22 -17.59 16.87
CA ASN A 3 23.67 -17.68 15.47
C ASN A 3 23.02 -18.90 14.78
N VAL A 4 21.68 -18.97 14.80
CA VAL A 4 20.91 -20.05 14.19
C VAL A 4 20.78 -19.78 12.69
N ARG A 5 21.27 -20.70 11.87
CA ARG A 5 21.04 -20.66 10.41
C ARG A 5 19.53 -20.78 10.13
N ARG A 6 19.03 -19.90 9.29
CA ARG A 6 17.63 -19.90 8.86
C ARG A 6 17.55 -20.14 7.35
N SER A 7 16.46 -20.75 6.92
CA SER A 7 16.10 -20.84 5.50
C SER A 7 14.69 -20.29 5.30
N GLY A 8 14.44 -19.78 4.11
CA GLY A 8 13.15 -19.20 3.76
C GLY A 8 12.95 -19.08 2.27
N ILE A 9 11.75 -18.70 1.88
CA ILE A 9 11.38 -18.52 0.48
C ILE A 9 10.88 -17.09 0.28
N LEU A 10 11.38 -16.44 -0.78
CA LEU A 10 10.82 -15.17 -1.26
C LEU A 10 9.64 -15.50 -2.17
N LEU A 11 8.44 -15.11 -1.74
CA LEU A 11 7.25 -15.15 -2.57
C LEU A 11 6.29 -14.03 -2.16
N HIS A 12 6.11 -13.07 -3.08
CA HIS A 12 5.19 -11.96 -2.85
C HIS A 12 3.74 -12.47 -2.83
N PRO A 13 2.84 -11.94 -1.96
CA PRO A 13 1.47 -12.43 -1.86
C PRO A 13 0.70 -12.39 -3.19
N THR A 14 0.95 -11.39 -4.04
CA THR A 14 0.31 -11.30 -5.37
C THR A 14 0.63 -12.47 -6.30
N SER A 15 1.72 -13.21 -6.05
CA SER A 15 2.15 -14.37 -6.84
C SER A 15 1.53 -15.69 -6.34
N LEU A 16 0.78 -15.66 -5.25
CA LEU A 16 -0.01 -16.81 -4.81
C LEU A 16 -1.20 -17.03 -5.75
N PRO A 17 -1.67 -18.28 -5.91
CA PRO A 17 -2.92 -18.51 -6.59
C PRO A 17 -4.05 -17.79 -5.88
N GLY A 18 -5.09 -17.45 -6.62
CA GLY A 18 -6.28 -16.82 -6.06
C GLY A 18 -7.40 -16.83 -7.06
N PRO A 19 -8.65 -17.02 -6.62
CA PRO A 19 -9.80 -17.15 -7.52
C PRO A 19 -10.14 -15.84 -8.24
N TYR A 20 -9.62 -14.71 -7.76
CA TYR A 20 -9.98 -13.37 -8.27
C TYR A 20 -8.80 -12.66 -8.93
N GLY A 21 -7.98 -13.38 -9.68
CA GLY A 21 -6.98 -12.85 -10.62
C GLY A 21 -5.68 -12.34 -10.02
N ILE A 22 -5.57 -12.30 -8.70
CA ILE A 22 -4.37 -11.89 -7.97
C ILE A 22 -4.34 -12.59 -6.60
N GLY A 23 -3.15 -12.99 -6.17
CA GLY A 23 -2.97 -13.50 -4.81
C GLY A 23 -3.33 -12.45 -3.76
N SER A 24 -3.99 -12.87 -2.70
CA SER A 24 -4.48 -12.01 -1.62
C SER A 24 -4.28 -12.67 -0.26
N PHE A 25 -4.74 -12.03 0.83
CA PHE A 25 -4.68 -12.59 2.19
C PHE A 25 -5.80 -13.61 2.44
N ASN A 26 -6.06 -14.46 1.45
CA ASN A 26 -7.06 -15.51 1.47
C ASN A 26 -6.50 -16.85 2.00
N SER A 27 -7.28 -17.94 1.89
CA SER A 27 -6.88 -19.28 2.30
C SER A 27 -5.55 -19.74 1.69
N ASP A 28 -5.23 -19.34 0.44
CA ASP A 28 -3.97 -19.73 -0.20
C ASP A 28 -2.75 -19.11 0.49
N ALA A 29 -2.90 -17.90 1.06
CA ALA A 29 -1.85 -17.28 1.84
C ALA A 29 -1.58 -18.02 3.16
N TYR A 30 -2.61 -18.56 3.81
CA TYR A 30 -2.49 -19.39 5.00
C TYR A 30 -1.93 -20.78 4.66
N ASN A 31 -2.41 -21.42 3.60
CA ASN A 31 -1.87 -22.68 3.10
C ASN A 31 -0.38 -22.58 2.75
N TRP A 32 0.04 -21.44 2.23
CA TRP A 32 1.46 -21.15 1.97
C TRP A 32 2.29 -21.12 3.27
N VAL A 33 1.77 -20.51 4.31
CA VAL A 33 2.42 -20.52 5.64
C VAL A 33 2.53 -21.95 6.17
N ASP A 34 1.47 -22.76 6.07
CA ASP A 34 1.49 -24.16 6.48
C ASP A 34 2.49 -24.99 5.68
N PHE A 35 2.58 -24.77 4.36
CA PHE A 35 3.60 -25.39 3.52
C PHE A 35 5.02 -25.06 3.98
N LEU A 36 5.30 -23.77 4.28
CA LEU A 36 6.61 -23.34 4.79
C LEU A 36 6.94 -24.04 6.12
N ALA A 37 6.01 -24.10 7.04
CA ALA A 37 6.18 -24.77 8.33
C ALA A 37 6.42 -26.28 8.15
N HIS A 38 5.62 -26.94 7.29
CA HIS A 38 5.75 -28.37 7.00
C HIS A 38 7.12 -28.71 6.36
N THR A 39 7.61 -27.84 5.48
CA THR A 39 8.94 -27.98 4.83
C THR A 39 10.09 -27.46 5.67
N ARG A 40 9.84 -27.13 6.95
CA ARG A 40 10.84 -26.66 7.93
C ARG A 40 11.55 -25.37 7.52
N GLN A 41 10.90 -24.53 6.72
CA GLN A 41 11.35 -23.16 6.53
C GLN A 41 11.09 -22.36 7.82
N THR A 42 11.87 -21.31 8.03
CA THR A 42 11.77 -20.47 9.23
C THR A 42 11.47 -19.02 8.88
N SER A 43 11.47 -18.69 7.60
CA SER A 43 11.16 -17.33 7.15
C SER A 43 10.44 -17.31 5.80
N ARG A 44 9.60 -16.29 5.62
CA ARG A 44 9.00 -15.87 4.35
C ARG A 44 9.47 -14.47 4.04
N GLN A 45 10.10 -14.27 2.89
CA GLN A 45 10.41 -12.93 2.40
C GLN A 45 9.31 -12.45 1.44
N VAL A 46 8.93 -11.17 1.56
CA VAL A 46 7.98 -10.51 0.67
C VAL A 46 8.61 -9.25 0.10
N LEU A 47 8.17 -8.82 -1.09
CA LEU A 47 8.45 -7.50 -1.65
C LEU A 47 7.63 -6.43 -0.90
N PRO A 48 7.86 -5.13 -1.13
CA PRO A 48 7.07 -4.07 -0.50
C PRO A 48 5.56 -4.29 -0.70
N LEU A 49 4.79 -4.15 0.38
CA LEU A 49 3.34 -4.40 0.38
C LEU A 49 2.50 -3.15 0.12
N GLY A 50 3.14 -2.04 -0.29
CA GLY A 50 2.46 -0.77 -0.52
C GLY A 50 1.59 -0.74 -1.79
N PRO A 51 0.67 0.23 -1.90
CA PRO A 51 -0.16 0.42 -3.10
C PRO A 51 0.73 0.76 -4.29
N THR A 52 0.58 0.01 -5.38
CA THR A 52 1.41 0.16 -6.58
C THR A 52 0.97 1.35 -7.42
N GLY A 53 1.95 2.06 -7.97
CA GLY A 53 1.76 3.12 -8.95
C GLY A 53 1.99 2.65 -10.38
N TYR A 54 2.69 3.45 -11.17
CA TYR A 54 2.99 3.16 -12.57
C TYR A 54 3.71 1.82 -12.75
N GLY A 55 3.21 1.02 -13.68
CA GLY A 55 3.78 -0.27 -14.05
C GLY A 55 3.62 -1.36 -12.98
N ASP A 56 2.74 -1.15 -12.00
CA ASP A 56 2.42 -2.11 -10.93
C ASP A 56 3.63 -2.60 -10.13
N SER A 57 4.71 -1.83 -10.16
CA SER A 57 5.93 -2.15 -9.42
C SER A 57 5.73 -1.90 -7.92
N PRO A 58 6.03 -2.87 -7.05
CA PRO A 58 5.96 -2.68 -5.60
C PRO A 58 6.96 -1.63 -5.08
N TYR A 59 7.96 -1.26 -5.90
CA TYR A 59 8.96 -0.22 -5.56
C TYR A 59 8.53 1.20 -5.98
N GLN A 60 7.43 1.32 -6.75
CA GLN A 60 6.82 2.60 -7.13
C GLN A 60 5.48 2.75 -6.41
N SER A 61 5.55 2.93 -5.09
CA SER A 61 4.37 2.98 -4.23
C SER A 61 3.89 4.41 -3.99
N PHE A 62 2.57 4.59 -3.91
CA PHE A 62 1.94 5.85 -3.54
C PHE A 62 2.15 6.24 -2.06
N SER A 63 2.65 5.33 -1.22
CA SER A 63 2.93 5.59 0.19
C SER A 63 3.92 4.59 0.75
N SER A 64 4.76 5.07 1.67
CA SER A 64 5.66 4.24 2.48
C SER A 64 4.98 3.58 3.67
N PHE A 65 3.71 3.91 3.93
CA PHE A 65 2.95 3.44 5.10
C PHE A 65 1.72 2.63 4.69
N ALA A 66 1.05 2.99 3.61
CA ALA A 66 -0.18 2.36 3.19
C ALA A 66 0.05 0.95 2.61
N GLY A 67 -0.96 0.09 2.78
CA GLY A 67 -0.99 -1.24 2.20
C GLY A 67 -1.69 -1.30 0.85
N ASN A 68 -1.32 -2.30 0.04
CA ASN A 68 -1.88 -2.51 -1.29
C ASN A 68 -3.30 -3.09 -1.20
N PRO A 69 -4.34 -2.37 -1.64
CA PRO A 69 -5.73 -2.84 -1.55
C PRO A 69 -5.98 -4.12 -2.39
N TYR A 70 -5.12 -4.42 -3.39
CA TYR A 70 -5.27 -5.67 -4.16
C TYR A 70 -5.03 -6.92 -3.32
N LEU A 71 -4.33 -6.83 -2.19
CA LEU A 71 -4.08 -7.93 -1.27
C LEU A 71 -5.25 -8.23 -0.34
N ILE A 72 -6.29 -7.39 -0.29
CA ILE A 72 -7.49 -7.64 0.51
C ILE A 72 -8.20 -8.87 -0.05
N SER A 73 -8.47 -9.87 0.80
CA SER A 73 -9.27 -11.04 0.48
C SER A 73 -10.74 -10.66 0.41
N LEU A 74 -11.36 -10.92 -0.72
CA LEU A 74 -12.80 -10.70 -0.91
C LEU A 74 -13.64 -11.75 -0.17
N GLU A 75 -13.15 -12.98 -0.08
CA GLU A 75 -13.79 -14.05 0.69
C GLU A 75 -13.90 -13.67 2.18
N THR A 76 -12.87 -13.05 2.72
CA THR A 76 -12.91 -12.53 4.10
C THR A 76 -13.96 -11.43 4.26
N LEU A 77 -14.15 -10.57 3.25
CA LEU A 77 -15.21 -9.55 3.29
C LEU A 77 -16.62 -10.18 3.31
N VAL A 78 -16.80 -11.30 2.60
CA VAL A 78 -18.07 -12.07 2.67
C VAL A 78 -18.27 -12.63 4.08
N GLN A 79 -17.23 -13.25 4.67
CA GLN A 79 -17.30 -13.77 6.03
C GLN A 79 -17.58 -12.69 7.08
N MET A 80 -17.12 -11.46 6.85
CA MET A 80 -17.39 -10.30 7.70
C MET A 80 -18.79 -9.68 7.47
N GLY A 81 -19.57 -10.17 6.48
CA GLY A 81 -20.86 -9.60 6.10
C GLY A 81 -20.79 -8.28 5.34
N LEU A 82 -19.58 -7.87 4.91
CA LEU A 82 -19.35 -6.62 4.18
C LEU A 82 -19.57 -6.74 2.67
N LEU A 83 -19.61 -7.96 2.15
CA LEU A 83 -19.81 -8.28 0.74
C LEU A 83 -20.74 -9.50 0.61
N ASP A 84 -21.58 -9.53 -0.41
CA ASP A 84 -22.43 -10.69 -0.68
C ASP A 84 -21.70 -11.71 -1.56
N GLN A 85 -21.88 -12.99 -1.25
CA GLN A 85 -21.28 -14.09 -2.03
C GLN A 85 -21.68 -14.03 -3.51
N SER A 86 -22.93 -13.65 -3.80
CA SER A 86 -23.46 -13.52 -5.17
C SER A 86 -22.63 -12.58 -6.06
N VAL A 87 -21.96 -11.59 -5.48
CA VAL A 87 -21.06 -10.69 -6.22
C VAL A 87 -19.82 -11.44 -6.68
N LEU A 88 -19.29 -12.32 -5.84
CA LEU A 88 -18.12 -13.14 -6.18
C LEU A 88 -18.46 -14.23 -7.21
N ASP A 89 -19.69 -14.72 -7.19
CA ASP A 89 -20.17 -15.73 -8.16
C ASP A 89 -20.23 -15.18 -9.59
N THR A 90 -20.26 -13.84 -9.75
CA THR A 90 -20.26 -13.14 -11.04
C THR A 90 -18.89 -12.58 -11.43
N ALA A 91 -17.84 -13.03 -10.77
CA ALA A 91 -16.47 -12.57 -11.05
C ALA A 91 -16.07 -12.86 -12.51
N PRO A 92 -15.35 -11.97 -13.18
CA PRO A 92 -14.87 -12.21 -14.53
C PRO A 92 -13.86 -13.36 -14.58
N HIS A 93 -13.58 -13.86 -15.78
CA HIS A 93 -12.54 -14.83 -15.96
C HIS A 93 -11.16 -14.18 -15.81
N PHE A 94 -10.28 -14.78 -15.00
CA PHE A 94 -8.90 -14.33 -14.81
C PHE A 94 -7.90 -15.34 -15.41
N PRO A 95 -6.81 -14.85 -16.05
CA PRO A 95 -5.70 -15.72 -16.44
C PRO A 95 -5.08 -16.43 -15.24
N ARG A 96 -4.69 -17.70 -15.39
CA ARG A 96 -4.08 -18.46 -14.29
C ARG A 96 -2.58 -18.24 -14.17
N GLU A 97 -1.91 -17.94 -15.28
CA GLU A 97 -0.45 -17.86 -15.35
C GLU A 97 0.11 -16.47 -15.09
N ARG A 98 -0.75 -15.45 -15.03
CA ARG A 98 -0.33 -14.05 -14.82
C ARG A 98 -1.44 -13.23 -14.17
N VAL A 99 -1.05 -12.17 -13.48
CA VAL A 99 -1.98 -11.13 -13.03
C VAL A 99 -2.30 -10.21 -14.21
N ASP A 100 -3.58 -10.03 -14.50
CA ASP A 100 -4.07 -9.00 -15.42
C ASP A 100 -4.55 -7.79 -14.61
N TYR A 101 -3.67 -6.82 -14.43
CA TYR A 101 -3.96 -5.62 -13.64
C TYR A 101 -5.10 -4.79 -14.24
N GLY A 102 -5.30 -4.81 -15.57
CA GLY A 102 -6.44 -4.12 -16.20
C GLY A 102 -7.78 -4.64 -15.71
N VAL A 103 -7.92 -5.97 -15.60
CA VAL A 103 -9.13 -6.61 -15.04
C VAL A 103 -9.25 -6.32 -13.56
N ILE A 104 -8.14 -6.34 -12.79
CA ILE A 104 -8.16 -5.98 -11.36
C ILE A 104 -8.65 -4.54 -11.16
N TYR A 105 -8.19 -3.59 -11.95
CA TYR A 105 -8.61 -2.19 -11.84
C TYR A 105 -10.08 -1.99 -12.16
N THR A 106 -10.61 -2.69 -13.17
CA THR A 106 -11.98 -2.50 -13.62
C THR A 106 -13.01 -3.29 -12.81
N TRP A 107 -12.58 -4.32 -12.09
CA TRP A 107 -13.49 -5.15 -11.28
C TRP A 107 -13.26 -5.02 -9.78
N LYS A 108 -12.05 -5.27 -9.28
CA LYS A 108 -11.79 -5.34 -7.83
C LYS A 108 -11.84 -3.97 -7.15
N LEU A 109 -11.27 -2.93 -7.79
CA LEU A 109 -11.29 -1.59 -7.17
C LEU A 109 -12.70 -1.00 -7.04
N PRO A 110 -13.58 -1.03 -8.05
CA PRO A 110 -14.96 -0.63 -7.89
C PRO A 110 -15.70 -1.39 -6.79
N LEU A 111 -15.42 -2.70 -6.66
CA LEU A 111 -16.01 -3.52 -5.62
C LEU A 111 -15.54 -3.09 -4.21
N LEU A 112 -14.27 -2.81 -4.03
CA LEU A 112 -13.75 -2.29 -2.76
C LEU A 112 -14.30 -0.89 -2.43
N ARG A 113 -14.55 -0.04 -3.45
CA ARG A 113 -15.25 1.25 -3.26
C ARG A 113 -16.68 1.05 -2.80
N GLN A 114 -17.42 0.10 -3.37
CA GLN A 114 -18.78 -0.24 -2.94
C GLN A 114 -18.78 -0.74 -1.49
N VAL A 115 -17.89 -1.68 -1.13
CA VAL A 115 -17.76 -2.17 0.25
C VAL A 115 -17.52 -1.02 1.22
N ALA A 116 -16.65 -0.08 0.88
CA ALA A 116 -16.37 1.07 1.71
C ALA A 116 -17.55 2.06 1.83
N ALA A 117 -18.30 2.26 0.75
CA ALA A 117 -19.49 3.11 0.75
C ALA A 117 -20.63 2.53 1.61
N GLU A 118 -20.76 1.21 1.62
CA GLU A 118 -21.77 0.48 2.41
C GLU A 118 -21.32 0.15 3.83
N PHE A 119 -20.05 0.41 4.18
CA PHE A 119 -19.43 -0.02 5.42
C PHE A 119 -20.22 0.40 6.66
N ALA A 120 -20.63 1.65 6.76
CA ALA A 120 -21.39 2.16 7.91
C ALA A 120 -22.74 1.45 8.11
N ASN A 121 -23.33 0.95 7.04
CA ASN A 121 -24.63 0.27 7.08
C ASN A 121 -24.53 -1.25 7.30
N ARG A 122 -23.42 -1.85 6.86
CA ARG A 122 -23.23 -3.32 6.86
C ARG A 122 -22.33 -3.80 8.01
N ALA A 123 -21.38 -2.99 8.44
CA ALA A 123 -20.45 -3.38 9.48
C ALA A 123 -21.12 -3.48 10.85
N ALA A 124 -20.87 -4.59 11.56
CA ALA A 124 -21.27 -4.73 12.95
C ALA A 124 -20.62 -3.63 13.82
N PRO A 125 -21.25 -3.24 14.95
CA PRO A 125 -20.72 -2.17 15.82
C PRO A 125 -19.25 -2.38 16.23
N GLU A 126 -18.85 -3.62 16.44
CA GLU A 126 -17.48 -4.00 16.84
C GLU A 126 -16.49 -3.65 15.71
N LEU A 127 -16.85 -3.93 14.45
CA LEU A 127 -16.01 -3.59 13.29
C LEU A 127 -15.93 -2.07 13.07
N GLN A 128 -17.02 -1.36 13.32
CA GLN A 128 -17.02 0.12 13.26
C GLN A 128 -16.11 0.73 14.35
N ALA A 129 -16.15 0.18 15.58
CA ALA A 129 -15.27 0.61 16.66
C ALA A 129 -13.80 0.29 16.35
N GLU A 130 -13.51 -0.90 15.81
CA GLU A 130 -12.16 -1.28 15.37
C GLU A 130 -11.62 -0.33 14.30
N PHE A 131 -12.44 -0.02 13.29
CA PHE A 131 -12.11 0.95 12.25
C PHE A 131 -11.83 2.35 12.83
N ALA A 132 -12.66 2.82 13.75
CA ALA A 132 -12.47 4.12 14.40
C ALA A 132 -11.15 4.18 15.18
N ASN A 133 -10.82 3.12 15.92
CA ASN A 133 -9.54 3.02 16.63
C ASN A 133 -8.37 2.99 15.66
N PHE A 134 -8.46 2.21 14.58
CA PHE A 134 -7.42 2.19 13.53
C PHE A 134 -7.17 3.58 12.95
N CYS A 135 -8.24 4.33 12.64
CA CYS A 135 -8.12 5.71 12.14
C CYS A 135 -7.44 6.64 13.15
N ALA A 136 -7.77 6.53 14.44
CA ALA A 136 -7.17 7.34 15.49
C ALA A 136 -5.68 7.02 15.68
N ASP A 137 -5.33 5.73 15.72
CA ASP A 137 -3.97 5.25 15.94
C ASP A 137 -3.02 5.55 14.77
N ASN A 138 -3.57 5.74 13.56
CA ASN A 138 -2.82 5.95 12.32
C ASN A 138 -3.03 7.33 11.69
N ALA A 139 -3.65 8.28 12.40
CA ALA A 139 -4.01 9.60 11.87
C ALA A 139 -2.81 10.39 11.30
N ASP A 140 -1.60 10.13 11.80
CA ASP A 140 -0.36 10.80 11.43
C ASP A 140 0.08 10.56 9.98
N TRP A 141 -0.40 9.49 9.33
CA TRP A 141 -0.16 9.19 7.91
C TRP A 141 -1.45 8.93 7.13
N LEU A 142 -2.45 8.28 7.75
CA LEU A 142 -3.65 7.80 7.09
C LEU A 142 -4.52 8.94 6.56
N ASP A 143 -4.66 10.03 7.31
CA ASP A 143 -5.46 11.19 6.91
C ASP A 143 -4.93 11.85 5.65
N ASP A 144 -3.63 12.04 5.58
CA ASP A 144 -2.99 12.64 4.42
C ASP A 144 -2.93 11.66 3.23
N PHE A 145 -2.68 10.37 3.46
CA PHE A 145 -2.73 9.36 2.40
C PHE A 145 -4.12 9.24 1.78
N ALA A 146 -5.17 9.17 2.61
CA ALA A 146 -6.53 9.04 2.12
C ALA A 146 -6.96 10.27 1.31
N LEU A 147 -6.60 11.48 1.75
CA LEU A 147 -6.82 12.71 0.99
C LEU A 147 -6.03 12.72 -0.32
N PHE A 148 -4.75 12.33 -0.30
CA PHE A 148 -3.91 12.22 -1.48
C PHE A 148 -4.54 11.32 -2.55
N MET A 149 -5.01 10.13 -2.16
CA MET A 149 -5.66 9.19 -3.08
C MET A 149 -7.01 9.71 -3.60
N ALA A 150 -7.81 10.36 -2.75
CA ALA A 150 -9.05 10.99 -3.16
C ALA A 150 -8.82 12.12 -4.18
N LEU A 151 -7.79 12.93 -3.98
CA LEU A 151 -7.38 13.95 -4.94
C LEU A 151 -6.86 13.33 -6.25
N LYS A 152 -6.09 12.24 -6.19
CA LYS A 152 -5.69 11.51 -7.40
C LYS A 152 -6.87 11.00 -8.19
N ASP A 153 -7.87 10.43 -7.53
CA ASP A 153 -9.11 9.99 -8.17
C ASP A 153 -9.83 11.16 -8.86
N ALA A 154 -9.93 12.32 -8.19
CA ALA A 154 -10.56 13.53 -8.72
C ALA A 154 -9.81 14.14 -9.92
N HIS A 155 -8.49 13.99 -9.95
CA HIS A 155 -7.61 14.46 -11.02
C HIS A 155 -7.29 13.37 -12.08
N ASN A 156 -8.11 12.32 -12.18
CA ASN A 156 -7.93 11.23 -13.15
C ASN A 156 -6.54 10.57 -13.09
N GLY A 157 -5.98 10.44 -11.91
CA GLY A 157 -4.66 9.83 -11.69
C GLY A 157 -3.46 10.75 -11.96
N ALA A 158 -3.67 12.03 -12.28
CA ALA A 158 -2.58 12.97 -12.48
C ALA A 158 -1.63 13.04 -11.27
N ALA A 159 -0.33 13.19 -11.52
CA ALA A 159 0.65 13.32 -10.46
C ALA A 159 0.41 14.59 -9.64
N TRP A 160 0.65 14.53 -8.33
CA TRP A 160 0.34 15.63 -7.41
C TRP A 160 1.03 16.96 -7.75
N ASN A 161 2.20 16.91 -8.36
CA ASN A 161 2.92 18.09 -8.81
C ASN A 161 2.32 18.75 -10.07
N GLN A 162 1.23 18.20 -10.60
CA GLN A 162 0.42 18.77 -11.67
C GLN A 162 -0.93 19.34 -11.18
N TRP A 163 -1.27 19.16 -9.88
CA TRP A 163 -2.49 19.71 -9.30
C TRP A 163 -2.41 21.24 -9.18
N GLU A 164 -3.48 21.88 -8.73
CA GLU A 164 -3.50 23.31 -8.44
C GLU A 164 -2.45 23.68 -7.39
N MET A 165 -1.81 24.84 -7.54
CA MET A 165 -0.72 25.29 -6.68
C MET A 165 -1.09 25.25 -5.18
N GLU A 166 -2.33 25.56 -4.84
CA GLU A 166 -2.80 25.57 -3.46
C GLU A 166 -2.83 24.16 -2.85
N LEU A 167 -3.18 23.13 -3.64
CA LEU A 167 -3.12 21.73 -3.25
C LEU A 167 -1.69 21.20 -3.22
N ARG A 168 -0.87 21.53 -4.24
CA ARG A 168 0.56 21.16 -4.27
C ARG A 168 1.31 21.72 -3.04
N SER A 169 1.08 22.99 -2.72
CA SER A 169 1.71 23.68 -1.59
C SER A 169 1.02 23.41 -0.25
N ARG A 170 -0.02 22.56 -0.23
CA ARG A 170 -0.75 22.14 0.97
C ARG A 170 -1.32 23.31 1.77
N LYS A 171 -1.93 24.30 1.10
CA LYS A 171 -2.59 25.42 1.78
C LYS A 171 -3.77 24.91 2.61
N LYS A 172 -3.79 25.23 3.90
CA LYS A 172 -4.78 24.72 4.86
C LYS A 172 -6.22 24.85 4.32
N LYS A 173 -6.60 26.02 3.80
CA LYS A 173 -7.95 26.27 3.28
C LYS A 173 -8.30 25.34 2.11
N ALA A 174 -7.35 25.11 1.19
CA ALA A 174 -7.55 24.21 0.05
C ALA A 174 -7.68 22.76 0.50
N LEU A 175 -6.86 22.33 1.46
CA LEU A 175 -6.95 20.97 2.02
C LEU A 175 -8.25 20.74 2.79
N ASP A 176 -8.72 21.73 3.57
CA ASP A 176 -9.98 21.61 4.33
C ASP A 176 -11.17 21.53 3.36
N ALA A 177 -11.20 22.37 2.31
CA ALA A 177 -12.23 22.31 1.26
C ALA A 177 -12.20 20.93 0.53
N ALA A 178 -11.01 20.45 0.17
CA ALA A 178 -10.86 19.16 -0.51
C ALA A 178 -11.29 17.98 0.37
N ARG A 179 -11.04 18.01 1.69
CA ARG A 179 -11.54 16.98 2.62
C ARG A 179 -13.05 16.95 2.70
N GLU A 180 -13.70 18.11 2.66
CA GLU A 180 -15.15 18.22 2.68
C GLU A 180 -15.74 17.74 1.34
N GLU A 181 -15.23 18.22 0.23
CA GLU A 181 -15.69 17.87 -1.12
C GLU A 181 -15.54 16.37 -1.42
N HIS A 182 -14.43 15.76 -1.01
CA HIS A 182 -14.10 14.37 -1.30
C HIS A 182 -14.29 13.44 -0.08
N ALA A 183 -15.08 13.83 0.91
CA ALA A 183 -15.22 13.10 2.18
C ALA A 183 -15.53 11.60 2.00
N ALA A 184 -16.39 11.24 1.05
CA ALA A 184 -16.74 9.86 0.75
C ALA A 184 -15.54 9.05 0.21
N ALA A 185 -14.75 9.63 -0.70
CA ALA A 185 -13.56 8.98 -1.23
C ALA A 185 -12.47 8.83 -0.16
N VAL A 186 -12.24 9.87 0.65
CA VAL A 186 -11.33 9.84 1.80
C VAL A 186 -11.73 8.72 2.76
N HIS A 187 -13.01 8.62 3.11
CA HIS A 187 -13.52 7.52 3.94
C HIS A 187 -13.27 6.16 3.30
N GLY A 188 -13.53 6.04 2.01
CA GLY A 188 -13.30 4.79 1.26
C GLY A 188 -11.85 4.32 1.30
N HIS A 189 -10.90 5.23 1.10
CA HIS A 189 -9.47 4.89 1.21
C HIS A 189 -9.09 4.48 2.63
N LYS A 190 -9.63 5.12 3.67
CA LYS A 190 -9.40 4.72 5.07
C LYS A 190 -9.95 3.32 5.38
N VAL A 191 -11.15 3.00 4.93
CA VAL A 191 -11.74 1.65 5.09
C VAL A 191 -10.86 0.59 4.42
N ASN A 192 -10.41 0.84 3.18
CA ASN A 192 -9.52 -0.09 2.49
C ASN A 192 -8.19 -0.30 3.23
N GLN A 193 -7.62 0.74 3.83
CA GLN A 193 -6.40 0.60 4.63
C GLN A 193 -6.65 -0.21 5.90
N TRP A 194 -7.74 0.04 6.62
CA TRP A 194 -8.12 -0.77 7.76
C TRP A 194 -8.31 -2.25 7.39
N LEU A 195 -9.03 -2.55 6.31
CA LEU A 195 -9.23 -3.92 5.82
C LEU A 195 -7.91 -4.61 5.48
N PHE A 196 -6.99 -3.89 4.81
CA PHE A 196 -5.66 -4.40 4.52
C PHE A 196 -4.90 -4.75 5.81
N TYR A 197 -4.78 -3.80 6.74
CA TYR A 197 -4.00 -3.99 7.96
C TYR A 197 -4.59 -5.07 8.86
N ARG A 198 -5.91 -5.14 8.99
CA ARG A 198 -6.59 -6.19 9.71
C ARG A 198 -6.19 -7.57 9.19
N GLN A 199 -6.37 -7.82 7.91
CA GLN A 199 -6.07 -9.10 7.30
C GLN A 199 -4.56 -9.41 7.27
N TRP A 200 -3.73 -8.40 7.07
CA TRP A 200 -2.27 -8.57 7.11
C TRP A 200 -1.77 -8.95 8.49
N LEU A 201 -2.23 -8.28 9.54
CA LEU A 201 -1.82 -8.58 10.90
C LEU A 201 -2.31 -9.95 11.37
N GLU A 202 -3.49 -10.39 10.95
CA GLU A 202 -3.98 -11.75 11.17
C GLU A 202 -3.07 -12.78 10.50
N LEU A 203 -2.72 -12.61 9.23
CA LEU A 203 -1.81 -13.51 8.51
C LEU A 203 -0.40 -13.50 9.10
N LYS A 204 0.13 -12.32 9.47
CA LYS A 204 1.45 -12.19 10.13
C LYS A 204 1.45 -12.91 11.48
N GLY A 205 0.41 -12.73 12.28
CA GLY A 205 0.22 -13.42 13.56
C GLY A 205 0.16 -14.95 13.38
N TYR A 206 -0.58 -15.43 12.37
CA TYR A 206 -0.63 -16.84 12.03
C TYR A 206 0.75 -17.37 11.62
N ALA A 207 1.48 -16.70 10.74
CA ALA A 207 2.82 -17.10 10.35
C ALA A 207 3.76 -17.20 11.55
N ASN A 208 3.74 -16.19 12.43
CA ASN A 208 4.55 -16.19 13.66
C ASN A 208 4.18 -17.34 14.60
N SER A 209 2.90 -17.69 14.73
CA SER A 209 2.45 -18.84 15.55
C SER A 209 2.95 -20.18 15.03
N LYS A 210 3.25 -20.27 13.71
CA LYS A 210 3.85 -21.44 13.05
C LYS A 210 5.40 -21.38 13.05
N GLY A 211 6.01 -20.41 13.69
CA GLY A 211 7.47 -20.22 13.72
C GLY A 211 8.06 -19.61 12.44
N ILE A 212 7.22 -19.08 11.56
CA ILE A 212 7.65 -18.41 10.32
C ILE A 212 7.80 -16.92 10.56
N ALA A 213 9.02 -16.42 10.50
CA ALA A 213 9.31 -14.97 10.52
C ALA A 213 9.03 -14.34 9.16
N ILE A 214 8.39 -13.18 9.15
CA ILE A 214 8.22 -12.40 7.92
C ILE A 214 9.43 -11.47 7.75
N VAL A 215 10.06 -11.53 6.57
CA VAL A 215 11.11 -10.61 6.14
C VAL A 215 10.49 -9.67 5.11
N GLY A 216 10.29 -8.42 5.50
CA GLY A 216 9.78 -7.37 4.62
C GLY A 216 10.86 -6.79 3.72
N ASP A 217 10.46 -5.83 2.89
CA ASP A 217 11.32 -5.06 2.02
C ASP A 217 10.92 -3.58 2.07
N ILE A 218 11.90 -2.69 2.03
CA ILE A 218 11.70 -1.24 2.07
C ILE A 218 12.36 -0.63 0.84
N PRO A 219 11.60 -0.03 -0.10
CA PRO A 219 12.19 0.70 -1.22
C PRO A 219 13.19 1.75 -0.74
N ILE A 220 14.36 1.84 -1.38
CA ILE A 220 15.39 2.80 -1.00
C ILE A 220 14.92 4.24 -1.20
N PHE A 221 14.19 4.51 -2.29
CA PHE A 221 13.58 5.79 -2.62
C PHE A 221 12.06 5.71 -2.55
N VAL A 222 11.41 6.85 -2.37
CA VAL A 222 9.96 6.98 -2.57
C VAL A 222 9.66 7.33 -4.03
N ALA A 223 8.45 7.03 -4.49
CA ALA A 223 8.00 7.56 -5.78
C ALA A 223 7.80 9.08 -5.68
N MET A 224 8.10 9.82 -6.76
CA MET A 224 7.78 11.25 -6.81
C MET A 224 6.28 11.46 -6.65
N ASP A 225 5.49 10.66 -7.33
CA ASP A 225 4.03 10.66 -7.21
C ASP A 225 3.58 9.80 -6.03
N SER A 226 3.81 10.31 -4.80
CA SER A 226 3.45 9.66 -3.55
C SER A 226 2.97 10.66 -2.50
N SER A 227 2.18 10.19 -1.56
CA SER A 227 1.78 10.96 -0.39
C SER A 227 2.97 11.40 0.46
N ASP A 228 4.06 10.61 0.48
CA ASP A 228 5.30 10.94 1.18
C ASP A 228 5.97 12.21 0.60
N ALA A 229 6.12 12.27 -0.73
CA ALA A 229 6.70 13.42 -1.40
C ALA A 229 5.80 14.65 -1.28
N TRP A 230 4.48 14.47 -1.40
CA TRP A 230 3.49 15.54 -1.27
C TRP A 230 3.42 16.11 0.14
N THR A 231 3.47 15.27 1.18
CA THR A 231 3.35 15.71 2.58
C THR A 231 4.64 16.29 3.13
N SER A 232 5.78 15.87 2.59
CA SER A 232 7.10 16.24 3.09
C SER A 232 8.04 16.76 2.00
N PRO A 233 7.62 17.73 1.13
CA PRO A 233 8.41 18.14 -0.03
C PRO A 233 9.78 18.72 0.34
N LYS A 234 9.94 19.27 1.56
CA LYS A 234 11.20 19.81 2.07
C LYS A 234 12.27 18.75 2.33
N GLU A 235 11.89 17.48 2.41
CA GLU A 235 12.80 16.36 2.60
C GLU A 235 13.43 15.89 1.29
N PHE A 236 13.02 16.44 0.15
CA PHE A 236 13.49 16.07 -1.19
C PHE A 236 14.08 17.27 -1.94
N PHE A 237 14.93 17.01 -2.93
CA PHE A 237 15.46 18.04 -3.82
C PHE A 237 14.42 18.40 -4.89
N LEU A 238 13.50 19.29 -4.52
CA LEU A 238 12.48 19.85 -5.40
C LEU A 238 12.72 21.35 -5.59
N ASP A 239 12.29 21.89 -6.73
CA ASP A 239 12.22 23.32 -7.00
C ASP A 239 10.91 23.97 -6.47
N ASP A 240 10.69 25.24 -6.77
CA ASP A 240 9.52 25.98 -6.31
C ASP A 240 8.22 25.54 -7.00
N GLU A 241 8.32 24.83 -8.14
CA GLU A 241 7.21 24.23 -8.87
C GLU A 241 6.99 22.75 -8.49
N PHE A 242 7.69 22.30 -7.45
CA PHE A 242 7.68 20.91 -6.96
C PHE A 242 8.17 19.87 -7.98
N GLN A 243 9.07 20.29 -8.91
CA GLN A 243 9.75 19.35 -9.80
C GLN A 243 11.06 18.88 -9.18
N PRO A 244 11.44 17.59 -9.33
CA PRO A 244 12.73 17.11 -8.82
C PRO A 244 13.88 17.77 -9.58
N THR A 245 14.78 18.42 -8.86
CA THR A 245 15.98 19.04 -9.45
C THR A 245 17.08 18.01 -9.73
N VAL A 246 17.05 16.89 -9.04
CA VAL A 246 17.90 15.70 -9.24
C VAL A 246 17.06 14.45 -8.98
N VAL A 247 17.35 13.38 -9.70
CA VAL A 247 16.62 12.11 -9.57
C VAL A 247 17.59 10.95 -9.41
N ALA A 248 17.08 9.85 -8.85
CA ALA A 248 17.82 8.61 -8.69
C ALA A 248 18.00 7.89 -10.03
N GLY A 249 19.11 7.20 -10.16
CA GLY A 249 19.45 6.35 -11.27
C GLY A 249 20.73 5.58 -10.98
N VAL A 250 21.11 4.68 -11.90
CA VAL A 250 22.38 3.94 -11.84
C VAL A 250 23.11 4.04 -13.17
N PRO A 251 24.45 4.11 -13.15
CA PRO A 251 25.26 4.09 -14.36
C PRO A 251 25.11 2.76 -15.10
N PRO A 252 25.62 2.65 -16.34
CA PRO A 252 25.70 1.40 -17.05
C PRO A 252 26.32 0.28 -16.22
N ASP A 253 25.69 -0.89 -16.23
CA ASP A 253 26.13 -2.08 -15.52
C ASP A 253 25.91 -3.35 -16.36
N TYR A 254 26.07 -4.52 -15.76
CA TYR A 254 25.87 -5.81 -16.43
C TYR A 254 24.43 -6.01 -16.91
N PHE A 255 23.44 -5.44 -16.23
CA PHE A 255 22.02 -5.59 -16.57
C PHE A 255 21.50 -4.54 -17.55
N SER A 256 22.18 -3.38 -17.65
CA SER A 256 21.79 -2.28 -18.52
C SER A 256 23.00 -1.56 -19.09
N ALA A 257 23.27 -1.75 -20.39
CA ALA A 257 24.38 -1.12 -21.10
C ALA A 257 24.31 0.42 -21.11
N THR A 258 23.14 1.01 -20.93
CA THR A 258 22.91 2.47 -20.91
C THR A 258 22.68 3.03 -19.52
N GLY A 259 22.68 2.17 -18.49
CA GLY A 259 22.23 2.53 -17.15
C GLY A 259 20.69 2.61 -17.05
N GLN A 260 20.20 3.02 -15.86
CA GLN A 260 18.78 3.15 -15.62
C GLN A 260 18.50 4.51 -14.96
N LEU A 261 17.50 5.22 -15.44
CA LEU A 261 16.97 6.43 -14.84
C LEU A 261 15.66 6.09 -14.11
N TRP A 262 15.71 6.03 -12.78
CA TRP A 262 14.56 5.60 -11.98
C TRP A 262 13.53 6.72 -11.75
N GLY A 263 13.97 7.99 -11.78
CA GLY A 263 13.08 9.15 -11.66
C GLY A 263 12.62 9.48 -10.24
N ASN A 264 13.02 8.70 -9.23
CA ASN A 264 12.68 8.96 -7.84
C ASN A 264 13.40 10.22 -7.33
N PRO A 265 12.76 11.08 -6.51
CA PRO A 265 13.40 12.25 -5.94
C PRO A 265 14.47 11.84 -4.92
N LEU A 266 15.60 12.57 -4.88
CA LEU A 266 16.64 12.32 -3.90
C LEU A 266 16.35 13.03 -2.59
N TYR A 267 16.74 12.39 -1.47
CA TYR A 267 16.57 12.92 -0.12
C TYR A 267 17.51 14.08 0.19
N ARG A 268 16.99 15.14 0.79
CA ARG A 268 17.78 16.22 1.42
C ARG A 268 18.27 15.78 2.80
N TRP A 269 19.31 14.99 2.85
CA TRP A 269 19.85 14.45 4.12
C TRP A 269 20.16 15.52 5.16
N ALA A 270 20.60 16.71 4.73
CA ALA A 270 20.82 17.83 5.64
C ALA A 270 19.53 18.35 6.29
N SER A 271 18.38 18.32 5.58
CA SER A 271 17.05 18.62 6.14
C SER A 271 16.63 17.54 7.13
N MET A 272 16.70 16.29 6.71
CA MET A 272 16.35 15.14 7.56
C MET A 272 17.18 15.06 8.84
N LYS A 273 18.48 15.40 8.77
CA LYS A 273 19.35 15.47 9.97
C LYS A 273 18.84 16.52 10.97
N ARG A 274 18.40 17.70 10.50
CA ARG A 274 17.88 18.77 11.38
C ARG A 274 16.63 18.34 12.14
N ASN A 275 15.74 17.55 11.51
CA ASN A 275 14.55 17.01 12.16
C ASN A 275 14.78 15.62 12.80
N ARG A 276 16.07 15.21 12.99
CA ARG A 276 16.47 13.95 13.60
C ARG A 276 15.92 12.71 12.87
N TYR A 277 15.81 12.78 11.54
CA TYR A 277 15.34 11.70 10.68
C TYR A 277 13.93 11.21 11.03
N ALA A 278 13.05 12.09 11.49
CA ALA A 278 11.73 11.74 12.01
C ALA A 278 10.90 10.89 11.03
N TRP A 279 10.91 11.25 9.73
CA TRP A 279 10.22 10.49 8.69
C TRP A 279 10.77 9.06 8.55
N TRP A 280 12.11 8.89 8.53
CA TRP A 280 12.74 7.57 8.45
C TRP A 280 12.46 6.71 9.67
N ILE A 281 12.46 7.29 10.86
CA ILE A 281 12.13 6.56 12.09
C ILE A 281 10.70 6.05 12.05
N ARG A 282 9.74 6.87 11.59
CA ARG A 282 8.35 6.43 11.42
C ARG A 282 8.25 5.31 10.39
N ARG A 283 8.90 5.46 9.23
CA ARG A 283 8.90 4.46 8.17
C ARG A 283 9.43 3.10 8.63
N ILE A 284 10.57 3.10 9.34
CA ILE A 284 11.13 1.87 9.89
C ILE A 284 10.19 1.25 10.92
N ARG A 285 9.60 2.05 11.81
CA ARG A 285 8.63 1.55 12.81
C ARG A 285 7.40 0.92 12.16
N ALA A 286 6.89 1.49 11.08
CA ALA A 286 5.75 0.95 10.35
C ALA A 286 6.07 -0.36 9.62
N ALA A 287 7.35 -0.62 9.31
CA ALA A 287 7.79 -1.84 8.64
C ALA A 287 8.11 -3.00 9.62
N LEU A 288 8.31 -2.74 10.90
CA LEU A 288 8.59 -3.73 11.94
C LEU A 288 7.32 -4.32 12.52
#